data_bf8213a7ce3a8874dabcb2441af0e2ea
#
_entry.id   bf8213a7ce3a8874dabcb2441af0e2ea
#
_cell.length_a   1.000
_cell.length_b   1.000
_cell.length_c   1.000
_cell.angle_alpha   90.00
_cell.angle_beta   90.00
_cell.angle_gamma   90.00
#
_symmetry.space_group_name_H-M   'P 1'
#
loop_
_entity.id
_entity.type
_entity.pdbx_description
1 polymer ?
#
loop_
_entity_poly.entity_id
_entity_poly.type
_entity_poly.pdbx_seq_one_letter_code
_entity_poly.pdbx_strand_id
1 'polypeptide(L)'
;EEDLLVRLGGDEFLLLKSLTNLDVTAIDMLAMRIEEAIGSPCLVSGNKYIVSSSIGIASYPEHGSDHQSLVKHADIAMYEAKKSGRHRYCWFHEALANATTQRRDIEKRIREALELDEFALYYQPVCDTASGRIIGAEALIRLNDHEGKPIPPSVFIPIAEQGGLIEPVGEWVIHTGLKQLAQWRDQGFTELQLAINISGTQ
;
A
#
# COMPACT_ATOMS: atom_id res chain seq x y z
N GLU A 1 22.32 32.80 -5.09
CA GLU A 1 21.20 32.00 -5.63
C GLU A 1 20.18 31.87 -4.52
N GLU A 2 18.94 32.31 -4.77
CA GLU A 2 17.91 32.36 -3.74
C GLU A 2 17.13 31.03 -3.75
N ASP A 3 16.98 30.40 -2.59
CA ASP A 3 16.07 29.30 -2.40
C ASP A 3 14.63 29.81 -2.50
N LEU A 4 13.74 29.10 -3.19
CA LEU A 4 12.33 29.49 -3.34
C LEU A 4 11.45 28.55 -2.52
N LEU A 5 10.73 29.12 -1.55
CA LEU A 5 9.72 28.41 -0.77
C LEU A 5 8.32 28.85 -1.22
N VAL A 6 7.50 27.89 -1.63
CA VAL A 6 6.13 28.12 -2.13
C VAL A 6 5.16 27.27 -1.32
N ARG A 7 4.03 27.86 -0.89
CA ARG A 7 2.90 27.09 -0.36
C ARG A 7 1.95 26.74 -1.51
N LEU A 8 1.77 25.46 -1.76
CA LEU A 8 0.90 24.97 -2.85
C LEU A 8 -0.57 24.99 -2.45
N GLY A 9 -0.87 24.72 -1.17
CA GLY A 9 -2.22 24.74 -0.62
C GLY A 9 -2.30 23.89 0.65
N GLY A 10 -3.25 24.20 1.56
CA GLY A 10 -3.42 23.42 2.78
C GLY A 10 -2.12 23.35 3.60
N ASP A 11 -1.60 22.16 3.79
CA ASP A 11 -0.36 21.81 4.50
C ASP A 11 0.82 21.47 3.56
N GLU A 12 0.66 21.72 2.25
CA GLU A 12 1.67 21.38 1.24
C GLU A 12 2.56 22.57 0.88
N PHE A 13 3.86 22.34 0.93
CA PHE A 13 4.91 23.31 0.61
C PHE A 13 5.90 22.72 -0.39
N LEU A 14 6.42 23.56 -1.26
CA LEU A 14 7.49 23.24 -2.21
C LEU A 14 8.71 24.10 -1.91
N LEU A 15 9.85 23.47 -1.70
CA LEU A 15 11.14 24.14 -1.61
C LEU A 15 11.95 23.82 -2.86
N LEU A 16 12.28 24.85 -3.62
CA LEU A 16 13.22 24.76 -4.74
C LEU A 16 14.57 25.32 -4.30
N LYS A 17 15.59 24.47 -4.36
CA LYS A 17 16.95 24.84 -4.03
C LYS A 17 17.84 24.77 -5.27
N SER A 18 18.50 25.89 -5.59
CA SER A 18 19.50 25.93 -6.66
C SER A 18 20.87 25.54 -6.10
N LEU A 19 21.51 24.57 -6.74
CA LEU A 19 22.81 24.05 -6.37
C LEU A 19 23.75 24.08 -7.57
N THR A 20 24.99 24.52 -7.36
CA THR A 20 26.02 24.49 -8.40
C THR A 20 26.48 23.04 -8.69
N ASN A 21 26.53 22.24 -7.64
CA ASN A 21 26.75 20.78 -7.70
C ASN A 21 25.79 20.10 -6.74
N LEU A 22 25.25 18.94 -7.11
CA LEU A 22 24.41 18.15 -6.22
C LEU A 22 25.27 17.58 -5.09
N ASP A 23 25.08 18.09 -3.90
CA ASP A 23 25.61 17.51 -2.66
C ASP A 23 24.46 16.83 -1.91
N VAL A 24 24.35 15.51 -2.09
CA VAL A 24 23.30 14.68 -1.47
C VAL A 24 23.34 14.83 0.06
N THR A 25 24.53 14.86 0.66
CA THR A 25 24.69 14.98 2.12
C THR A 25 24.16 16.31 2.62
N ALA A 26 24.42 17.41 1.90
CA ALA A 26 23.90 18.72 2.28
C ALA A 26 22.39 18.80 2.17
N ILE A 27 21.78 18.13 1.17
CA ILE A 27 20.31 18.05 1.03
C ILE A 27 19.70 17.17 2.12
N ASP A 28 20.31 16.03 2.45
CA ASP A 28 19.88 15.18 3.58
C ASP A 28 19.89 15.96 4.89
N MET A 29 20.96 16.67 5.17
CA MET A 29 21.05 17.55 6.37
C MET A 29 19.99 18.64 6.38
N LEU A 30 19.68 19.22 5.23
CA LEU A 30 18.61 20.22 5.12
C LEU A 30 17.24 19.59 5.41
N ALA A 31 16.94 18.42 4.84
CA ALA A 31 15.71 17.70 5.07
C ALA A 31 15.53 17.35 6.56
N MET A 32 16.57 16.83 7.20
CA MET A 32 16.58 16.51 8.65
C MET A 32 16.35 17.76 9.50
N ARG A 33 16.99 18.91 9.16
CA ARG A 33 16.76 20.17 9.88
C ARG A 33 15.33 20.68 9.73
N ILE A 34 14.71 20.51 8.56
CA ILE A 34 13.31 20.88 8.32
C ILE A 34 12.40 20.00 9.18
N GLU A 35 12.64 18.69 9.21
CA GLU A 35 11.88 17.74 10.04
C GLU A 35 11.98 18.10 11.54
N GLU A 36 13.16 18.35 12.04
CA GLU A 36 13.39 18.75 13.43
C GLU A 36 12.68 20.07 13.77
N ALA A 37 12.79 21.07 12.89
CA ALA A 37 12.15 22.36 13.10
C ALA A 37 10.62 22.26 13.12
N ILE A 38 10.02 21.49 12.21
CA ILE A 38 8.57 21.25 12.15
C ILE A 38 8.12 20.36 13.31
N GLY A 39 8.90 19.33 13.66
CA GLY A 39 8.61 18.40 14.75
C GLY A 39 8.74 19.02 16.15
N SER A 40 9.35 20.21 16.24
CA SER A 40 9.45 20.93 17.51
C SER A 40 8.07 21.39 18.00
N PRO A 41 7.77 21.21 19.30
CA PRO A 41 6.48 21.58 19.85
C PRO A 41 6.19 23.07 19.69
N CYS A 42 5.05 23.41 19.11
CA CYS A 42 4.56 24.80 19.03
C CYS A 42 3.40 25.05 19.99
N LEU A 43 3.32 26.27 20.51
CA LEU A 43 2.24 26.74 21.38
C LEU A 43 1.25 27.57 20.56
N VAL A 44 -0.01 27.11 20.50
CA VAL A 44 -1.09 27.84 19.84
C VAL A 44 -2.22 28.03 20.85
N SER A 45 -2.55 29.28 21.17
CA SER A 45 -3.60 29.62 22.16
C SER A 45 -3.45 28.87 23.50
N GLY A 46 -2.19 28.72 23.98
CA GLY A 46 -1.87 28.03 25.24
C GLY A 46 -1.83 26.51 25.19
N ASN A 47 -2.18 25.88 24.08
CA ASN A 47 -2.08 24.45 23.88
C ASN A 47 -0.79 24.09 23.12
N LYS A 48 -0.18 22.97 23.52
CA LYS A 48 1.03 22.43 22.88
C LYS A 48 0.64 21.47 21.76
N TYR A 49 1.11 21.77 20.56
CA TYR A 49 0.92 20.92 19.38
C TYR A 49 2.27 20.39 18.90
N ILE A 50 2.28 19.14 18.47
CA ILE A 50 3.40 18.52 17.78
C ILE A 50 2.87 18.10 16.42
N VAL A 51 3.50 18.57 15.36
CA VAL A 51 3.17 18.19 13.98
C VAL A 51 4.34 17.40 13.39
N SER A 52 4.08 16.61 12.36
CA SER A 52 5.13 15.89 11.65
C SER A 52 5.10 16.25 10.18
N SER A 53 6.25 16.24 9.53
CA SER A 53 6.37 16.40 8.10
C SER A 53 6.73 15.08 7.41
N SER A 54 6.42 15.02 6.13
CA SER A 54 6.94 13.98 5.22
C SER A 54 7.50 14.72 4.03
N ILE A 55 8.75 14.48 3.69
CA ILE A 55 9.47 15.22 2.67
C ILE A 55 9.83 14.30 1.53
N GLY A 56 9.46 14.65 0.31
CA GLY A 56 9.91 13.99 -0.91
C GLY A 56 10.94 14.85 -1.62
N ILE A 57 12.01 14.23 -2.10
CA ILE A 57 13.14 14.91 -2.73
C ILE A 57 13.33 14.36 -4.14
N ALA A 58 13.40 15.28 -5.10
CA ALA A 58 13.77 14.97 -6.48
C ALA A 58 14.81 15.99 -6.97
N SER A 59 15.79 15.55 -7.77
CA SER A 59 16.87 16.38 -8.30
C SER A 59 16.82 16.46 -9.82
N TYR A 60 17.20 17.63 -10.35
CA TYR A 60 17.43 17.82 -11.77
C TYR A 60 18.94 17.62 -12.07
N PRO A 61 19.31 17.01 -13.18
CA PRO A 61 18.45 16.37 -14.20
C PRO A 61 18.12 14.89 -13.91
N GLU A 62 18.59 14.32 -12.83
CA GLU A 62 18.59 12.89 -12.53
C GLU A 62 17.16 12.32 -12.37
N HIS A 63 16.29 13.10 -11.72
CA HIS A 63 14.93 12.67 -11.43
C HIS A 63 13.87 13.37 -12.28
N GLY A 64 14.26 14.05 -13.36
CA GLY A 64 13.33 14.68 -14.30
C GLY A 64 13.99 15.76 -15.14
N SER A 65 13.45 16.00 -16.33
CA SER A 65 13.94 16.98 -17.30
C SER A 65 13.15 18.30 -17.31
N ASP A 66 12.03 18.34 -16.61
CA ASP A 66 11.12 19.50 -16.53
C ASP A 66 10.51 19.61 -15.13
N HIS A 67 9.88 20.76 -14.86
CA HIS A 67 9.28 21.04 -13.57
C HIS A 67 8.13 20.11 -13.21
N GLN A 68 7.35 19.65 -14.19
CA GLN A 68 6.20 18.78 -13.94
C GLN A 68 6.66 17.40 -13.48
N SER A 69 7.68 16.83 -14.16
CA SER A 69 8.25 15.53 -13.77
C SER A 69 8.92 15.61 -12.40
N LEU A 70 9.67 16.67 -12.10
CA LEU A 70 10.32 16.84 -10.80
C LEU A 70 9.31 16.94 -9.65
N VAL A 71 8.27 17.77 -9.79
CA VAL A 71 7.22 17.89 -8.76
C VAL A 71 6.49 16.57 -8.57
N LYS A 72 6.11 15.90 -9.66
CA LYS A 72 5.48 14.57 -9.60
C LYS A 72 6.36 13.54 -8.89
N HIS A 73 7.67 13.53 -9.16
CA HIS A 73 8.59 12.58 -8.55
C HIS A 73 8.85 12.89 -7.08
N ALA A 74 8.93 14.17 -6.71
CA ALA A 74 9.00 14.58 -5.32
C ALA A 74 7.72 14.17 -4.55
N ASP A 75 6.53 14.32 -5.16
CA ASP A 75 5.27 13.88 -4.57
C ASP A 75 5.22 12.36 -4.33
N ILE A 76 5.67 11.54 -5.29
CA ILE A 76 5.79 10.09 -5.13
C ILE A 76 6.69 9.75 -3.95
N ALA A 77 7.84 10.40 -3.82
CA ALA A 77 8.78 10.17 -2.73
C ALA A 77 8.19 10.64 -1.37
N MET A 78 7.49 11.77 -1.34
CA MET A 78 6.78 12.26 -0.15
C MET A 78 5.69 11.28 0.30
N TYR A 79 4.94 10.72 -0.64
CA TYR A 79 3.92 9.71 -0.32
C TYR A 79 4.54 8.46 0.29
N GLU A 80 5.70 8.01 -0.22
CA GLU A 80 6.44 6.90 0.39
C GLU A 80 6.91 7.24 1.81
N ALA A 81 7.39 8.45 2.06
CA ALA A 81 7.73 8.92 3.40
C ALA A 81 6.51 8.90 4.34
N LYS A 82 5.31 9.31 3.87
CA LYS A 82 4.05 9.23 4.62
C LYS A 82 3.69 7.79 4.97
N LYS A 83 3.81 6.87 4.02
CA LYS A 83 3.46 5.44 4.18
C LYS A 83 4.42 4.72 5.11
N SER A 84 5.70 5.04 5.06
CA SER A 84 6.75 4.43 5.87
C SER A 84 6.80 4.91 7.32
N GLY A 85 5.77 5.62 7.81
CA GLY A 85 5.62 6.02 9.22
C GLY A 85 5.71 7.51 9.47
N ARG A 86 5.72 8.36 8.45
CA ARG A 86 5.82 9.84 8.54
C ARG A 86 7.11 10.29 9.25
N HIS A 87 7.25 11.60 9.49
CA HIS A 87 8.40 12.19 10.17
C HIS A 87 9.74 11.70 9.58
N ARG A 88 9.87 11.81 8.27
CA ARG A 88 11.04 11.41 7.48
C ARG A 88 11.05 12.03 6.09
N TYR A 89 12.22 12.04 5.48
CA TYR A 89 12.36 12.34 4.07
C TYR A 89 12.58 11.06 3.25
N CYS A 90 12.32 11.14 1.96
CA CYS A 90 12.59 10.10 0.98
C CYS A 90 13.09 10.72 -0.32
N TRP A 91 14.15 10.18 -0.88
CA TRP A 91 14.58 10.49 -2.23
C TRP A 91 13.73 9.71 -3.24
N PHE A 92 13.39 10.38 -4.33
CA PHE A 92 12.81 9.68 -5.47
C PHE A 92 13.83 8.70 -6.06
N HIS A 93 13.36 7.57 -6.47
CA HIS A 93 14.05 6.63 -7.35
C HIS A 93 13.01 5.90 -8.20
N GLU A 94 13.39 5.45 -9.40
CA GLU A 94 12.46 4.85 -10.37
C GLU A 94 11.64 3.67 -9.81
N ALA A 95 12.23 2.88 -8.91
CA ALA A 95 11.51 1.78 -8.28
C ALA A 95 10.27 2.25 -7.48
N LEU A 96 10.27 3.47 -6.91
CA LEU A 96 9.08 4.04 -6.24
C LEU A 96 7.96 4.35 -7.23
N ALA A 97 8.29 4.91 -8.40
CA ALA A 97 7.31 5.17 -9.44
C ALA A 97 6.67 3.87 -9.95
N ASN A 98 7.51 2.86 -10.19
CA ASN A 98 7.07 1.54 -10.62
C ASN A 98 6.18 0.87 -9.57
N ALA A 99 6.57 0.90 -8.29
CA ALA A 99 5.78 0.35 -7.19
C ALA A 99 4.42 1.06 -7.05
N THR A 100 4.39 2.38 -7.23
CA THR A 100 3.15 3.17 -7.17
C THR A 100 2.20 2.81 -8.32
N THR A 101 2.73 2.67 -9.53
CA THR A 101 1.95 2.26 -10.70
C THR A 101 1.43 0.83 -10.52
N GLN A 102 2.30 -0.11 -10.18
CA GLN A 102 1.92 -1.50 -9.95
C GLN A 102 0.84 -1.65 -8.87
N ARG A 103 0.95 -0.87 -7.79
CA ARG A 103 -0.07 -0.86 -6.74
C ARG A 103 -1.44 -0.41 -7.26
N ARG A 104 -1.48 0.68 -8.06
CA ARG A 104 -2.73 1.16 -8.68
C ARG A 104 -3.34 0.13 -9.64
N ASP A 105 -2.50 -0.53 -10.42
CA ASP A 105 -2.95 -1.57 -11.34
C ASP A 105 -3.54 -2.77 -10.60
N ILE A 106 -2.92 -3.18 -9.49
CA ILE A 106 -3.45 -4.26 -8.65
C ILE A 106 -4.75 -3.81 -7.95
N GLU A 107 -4.84 -2.59 -7.43
CA GLU A 107 -6.08 -2.09 -6.83
C GLU A 107 -7.23 -2.07 -7.85
N LYS A 108 -6.96 -1.61 -9.06
CA LYS A 108 -7.91 -1.66 -10.17
C LYS A 108 -8.32 -3.10 -10.48
N ARG A 109 -7.35 -4.01 -10.56
CA ARG A 109 -7.60 -5.44 -10.81
C ARG A 109 -8.48 -6.09 -9.73
N ILE A 110 -8.30 -5.72 -8.45
CA ILE A 110 -9.15 -6.20 -7.35
C ILE A 110 -10.61 -5.76 -7.56
N ARG A 111 -10.85 -4.48 -7.94
CA ARG A 111 -12.21 -3.97 -8.22
C ARG A 111 -12.86 -4.72 -9.37
N GLU A 112 -12.14 -4.88 -10.46
CA GLU A 112 -12.63 -5.63 -11.63
C GLU A 112 -12.94 -7.09 -11.28
N ALA A 113 -12.08 -7.73 -10.48
CA ALA A 113 -12.31 -9.11 -10.05
C ALA A 113 -13.55 -9.27 -9.15
N LEU A 114 -13.88 -8.26 -8.34
CA LEU A 114 -15.13 -8.23 -7.57
C LEU A 114 -16.35 -8.07 -8.48
N GLU A 115 -16.26 -7.18 -9.47
CA GLU A 115 -17.38 -6.90 -10.40
C GLU A 115 -17.65 -8.07 -11.35
N LEU A 116 -16.60 -8.76 -11.80
CA LEU A 116 -16.67 -9.83 -12.80
C LEU A 116 -16.65 -11.25 -12.23
N ASP A 117 -16.64 -11.39 -10.88
CA ASP A 117 -16.55 -12.69 -10.18
C ASP A 117 -15.31 -13.51 -10.60
N GLU A 118 -14.16 -12.84 -10.72
CA GLU A 118 -12.91 -13.42 -11.23
C GLU A 118 -11.92 -13.84 -10.14
N PHE A 119 -12.26 -13.71 -8.87
CA PHE A 119 -11.52 -14.38 -7.81
C PHE A 119 -11.73 -15.89 -7.85
N ALA A 120 -10.76 -16.63 -7.32
CA ALA A 120 -10.89 -18.07 -7.11
C ALA A 120 -10.56 -18.45 -5.67
N LEU A 121 -11.21 -19.50 -5.15
CA LEU A 121 -10.81 -20.14 -3.90
C LEU A 121 -10.11 -21.46 -4.20
N TYR A 122 -8.90 -21.62 -3.68
CA TYR A 122 -8.23 -22.90 -3.60
C TYR A 122 -8.42 -23.45 -2.20
N TYR A 123 -8.49 -24.76 -2.08
CA TYR A 123 -8.81 -25.43 -0.82
C TYR A 123 -7.64 -26.33 -0.45
N GLN A 124 -6.97 -25.98 0.64
CA GLN A 124 -5.88 -26.80 1.18
C GLN A 124 -6.46 -27.78 2.21
N PRO A 125 -6.31 -29.10 2.03
CA PRO A 125 -6.86 -30.07 2.96
C PRO A 125 -6.17 -30.00 4.32
N VAL A 126 -6.97 -30.11 5.38
CA VAL A 126 -6.52 -30.27 6.77
C VAL A 126 -6.76 -31.72 7.18
N CYS A 127 -5.69 -32.40 7.59
CA CYS A 127 -5.73 -33.80 7.96
C CYS A 127 -5.52 -33.98 9.45
N ASP A 128 -6.24 -34.92 10.04
CA ASP A 128 -5.95 -35.43 11.38
C ASP A 128 -4.64 -36.23 11.36
N THR A 129 -3.69 -35.84 12.20
CA THR A 129 -2.33 -36.41 12.20
C THR A 129 -2.26 -37.85 12.66
N ALA A 130 -3.22 -38.32 13.45
CA ALA A 130 -3.25 -39.68 13.99
C ALA A 130 -3.85 -40.68 13.00
N SER A 131 -4.92 -40.27 12.30
CA SER A 131 -5.65 -41.13 11.37
C SER A 131 -5.31 -40.91 9.89
N GLY A 132 -4.69 -39.80 9.54
CA GLY A 132 -4.43 -39.35 8.17
C GLY A 132 -5.70 -38.95 7.40
N ARG A 133 -6.87 -38.89 8.07
CA ARG A 133 -8.14 -38.53 7.41
C ARG A 133 -8.25 -37.03 7.21
N ILE A 134 -8.83 -36.61 6.09
CA ILE A 134 -9.20 -35.20 5.87
C ILE A 134 -10.37 -34.86 6.78
N ILE A 135 -10.18 -33.83 7.63
CA ILE A 135 -11.16 -33.30 8.58
C ILE A 135 -11.68 -31.92 8.20
N GLY A 136 -11.02 -31.26 7.25
CA GLY A 136 -11.39 -29.93 6.82
C GLY A 136 -10.56 -29.45 5.64
N ALA A 137 -10.82 -28.20 5.28
CA ALA A 137 -10.02 -27.49 4.28
C ALA A 137 -9.86 -26.01 4.70
N GLU A 138 -8.76 -25.42 4.31
CA GLU A 138 -8.54 -23.99 4.40
C GLU A 138 -8.82 -23.35 3.03
N ALA A 139 -9.69 -22.34 2.99
CA ALA A 139 -9.98 -21.57 1.80
C ALA A 139 -8.92 -20.49 1.58
N LEU A 140 -8.24 -20.56 0.45
CA LEU A 140 -7.15 -19.67 0.09
C LEU A 140 -7.52 -18.89 -1.18
N ILE A 141 -7.74 -17.59 -1.02
CA ILE A 141 -8.10 -16.71 -2.14
C ILE A 141 -6.96 -16.60 -3.15
N ARG A 142 -7.33 -16.54 -4.43
CA ARG A 142 -6.43 -16.38 -5.58
C ARG A 142 -6.95 -15.27 -6.48
N LEU A 143 -6.02 -14.49 -7.00
CA LEU A 143 -6.26 -13.45 -7.99
C LEU A 143 -5.20 -13.58 -9.08
N ASN A 144 -5.62 -13.49 -10.33
CA ASN A 144 -4.72 -13.43 -11.47
C ASN A 144 -4.77 -12.01 -12.09
N ASP A 145 -3.67 -11.60 -12.71
CA ASP A 145 -3.65 -10.41 -13.56
C ASP A 145 -4.37 -10.68 -14.89
N HIS A 146 -4.42 -9.67 -15.77
CA HIS A 146 -5.08 -9.78 -17.08
C HIS A 146 -4.40 -10.76 -18.05
N GLU A 147 -3.16 -11.14 -17.78
CA GLU A 147 -2.39 -12.12 -18.57
C GLU A 147 -2.58 -13.53 -18.00
N GLY A 148 -3.34 -13.69 -16.91
CA GLY A 148 -3.56 -14.96 -16.22
C GLY A 148 -2.45 -15.34 -15.24
N LYS A 149 -1.49 -14.44 -14.97
CA LYS A 149 -0.41 -14.68 -14.03
C LYS A 149 -0.89 -14.47 -12.58
N PRO A 150 -0.55 -15.36 -11.65
CA PRO A 150 -0.97 -15.22 -10.26
C PRO A 150 -0.40 -13.97 -9.59
N ILE A 151 -1.26 -13.19 -8.93
CA ILE A 151 -0.89 -12.13 -8.01
C ILE A 151 -0.90 -12.74 -6.59
N PRO A 152 0.24 -12.77 -5.87
CA PRO A 152 0.29 -13.38 -4.55
C PRO A 152 -0.64 -12.69 -3.55
N PRO A 153 -1.33 -13.43 -2.65
CA PRO A 153 -2.14 -12.85 -1.58
C PRO A 153 -1.39 -11.87 -0.70
N SER A 154 -0.12 -12.14 -0.40
CA SER A 154 0.78 -11.23 0.34
C SER A 154 0.99 -9.86 -0.33
N VAL A 155 0.69 -9.76 -1.63
CA VAL A 155 0.79 -8.50 -2.39
C VAL A 155 -0.57 -7.80 -2.45
N PHE A 156 -1.64 -8.50 -2.86
CA PHE A 156 -2.93 -7.83 -3.11
C PHE A 156 -3.78 -7.63 -1.84
N ILE A 157 -3.67 -8.48 -0.81
CA ILE A 157 -4.43 -8.30 0.43
C ILE A 157 -4.08 -6.98 1.15
N PRO A 158 -2.79 -6.62 1.37
CA PRO A 158 -2.46 -5.32 1.95
C PRO A 158 -2.94 -4.12 1.10
N ILE A 159 -3.02 -4.29 -0.21
CA ILE A 159 -3.56 -3.26 -1.11
C ILE A 159 -5.08 -3.15 -0.93
N ALA A 160 -5.78 -4.27 -0.82
CA ALA A 160 -7.21 -4.30 -0.54
C ALA A 160 -7.56 -3.67 0.82
N GLU A 161 -6.77 -3.95 1.86
CA GLU A 161 -6.93 -3.35 3.21
C GLU A 161 -6.78 -1.84 3.17
N GLN A 162 -5.72 -1.34 2.57
CA GLN A 162 -5.44 0.10 2.49
C GLN A 162 -6.38 0.85 1.53
N GLY A 163 -6.92 0.16 0.52
CA GLY A 163 -7.88 0.68 -0.46
C GLY A 163 -9.34 0.57 -0.03
N GLY A 164 -9.63 0.03 1.18
CA GLY A 164 -11.01 -0.19 1.65
C GLY A 164 -11.77 -1.25 0.86
N LEU A 165 -11.05 -2.16 0.18
CA LEU A 165 -11.63 -3.24 -0.63
C LEU A 165 -11.66 -4.57 0.11
N ILE A 166 -11.08 -4.64 1.31
CA ILE A 166 -10.98 -5.90 2.04
C ILE A 166 -12.33 -6.42 2.52
N GLU A 167 -13.27 -5.54 2.86
CA GLU A 167 -14.63 -5.93 3.26
C GLU A 167 -15.36 -6.64 2.11
N PRO A 168 -15.54 -6.06 0.91
CA PRO A 168 -16.21 -6.75 -0.19
C PRO A 168 -15.44 -8.02 -0.66
N VAL A 169 -14.11 -8.04 -0.56
CA VAL A 169 -13.33 -9.26 -0.83
C VAL A 169 -13.67 -10.34 0.20
N GLY A 170 -13.73 -10.00 1.49
CA GLY A 170 -14.08 -10.96 2.54
C GLY A 170 -15.51 -11.48 2.43
N GLU A 171 -16.47 -10.63 2.10
CA GLU A 171 -17.85 -11.05 1.81
C GLU A 171 -17.90 -12.06 0.66
N TRP A 172 -17.18 -11.79 -0.42
CA TRP A 172 -17.07 -12.70 -1.55
C TRP A 172 -16.48 -14.05 -1.14
N VAL A 173 -15.39 -14.04 -0.35
CA VAL A 173 -14.73 -15.27 0.16
C VAL A 173 -15.68 -16.08 1.03
N ILE A 174 -16.37 -15.43 1.97
CA ILE A 174 -17.33 -16.11 2.87
C ILE A 174 -18.47 -16.72 2.07
N HIS A 175 -19.09 -15.95 1.16
CA HIS A 175 -20.20 -16.43 0.34
C HIS A 175 -19.80 -17.64 -0.52
N THR A 176 -18.68 -17.53 -1.23
CA THR A 176 -18.17 -18.58 -2.11
C THR A 176 -17.73 -19.81 -1.32
N GLY A 177 -17.07 -19.62 -0.18
CA GLY A 177 -16.66 -20.71 0.70
C GLY A 177 -17.83 -21.46 1.30
N LEU A 178 -18.86 -20.77 1.78
CA LEU A 178 -20.07 -21.40 2.32
C LEU A 178 -20.84 -22.16 1.24
N LYS A 179 -20.93 -21.62 0.03
CA LYS A 179 -21.53 -22.33 -1.11
C LYS A 179 -20.78 -23.64 -1.43
N GLN A 180 -19.46 -23.60 -1.42
CA GLN A 180 -18.64 -24.79 -1.64
C GLN A 180 -18.81 -25.83 -0.51
N LEU A 181 -18.86 -25.37 0.75
CA LEU A 181 -19.08 -26.25 1.89
C LEU A 181 -20.44 -26.94 1.82
N ALA A 182 -21.50 -26.23 1.40
CA ALA A 182 -22.82 -26.82 1.18
C ALA A 182 -22.77 -27.91 0.09
N GLN A 183 -22.10 -27.66 -1.04
CA GLN A 183 -21.92 -28.67 -2.09
C GLN A 183 -21.20 -29.93 -1.60
N TRP A 184 -20.16 -29.75 -0.77
CA TRP A 184 -19.47 -30.92 -0.20
C TRP A 184 -20.35 -31.71 0.75
N ARG A 185 -21.20 -31.06 1.55
CA ARG A 185 -22.18 -31.74 2.43
C ARG A 185 -23.20 -32.54 1.62
N ASP A 186 -23.68 -31.97 0.53
CA ASP A 186 -24.60 -32.66 -0.38
C ASP A 186 -23.95 -33.91 -1.03
N GLN A 187 -22.62 -33.89 -1.20
CA GLN A 187 -21.83 -35.03 -1.68
C GLN A 187 -21.49 -36.07 -0.60
N GLY A 188 -21.94 -35.85 0.64
CA GLY A 188 -21.76 -36.79 1.75
C GLY A 188 -20.62 -36.45 2.72
N PHE A 189 -19.90 -35.32 2.53
CA PHE A 189 -18.84 -34.86 3.44
C PHE A 189 -19.40 -34.01 4.57
N THR A 190 -20.28 -34.58 5.37
CA THR A 190 -21.07 -33.83 6.41
C THR A 190 -20.24 -33.26 7.55
N GLU A 191 -19.13 -33.93 7.89
CA GLU A 191 -18.26 -33.56 9.02
C GLU A 191 -17.10 -32.61 8.61
N LEU A 192 -17.02 -32.27 7.32
CA LEU A 192 -15.93 -31.43 6.83
C LEU A 192 -16.06 -29.99 7.35
N GLN A 193 -14.97 -29.45 7.86
CA GLN A 193 -14.86 -28.07 8.31
C GLN A 193 -14.18 -27.20 7.26
N LEU A 194 -14.60 -25.95 7.14
CA LEU A 194 -13.95 -24.96 6.27
C LEU A 194 -13.42 -23.82 7.11
N ALA A 195 -12.10 -23.60 7.04
CA ALA A 195 -11.44 -22.44 7.62
C ALA A 195 -11.33 -21.33 6.57
N ILE A 196 -11.66 -20.10 6.99
CA ILE A 196 -11.56 -18.88 6.17
C ILE A 196 -10.72 -17.87 6.93
N ASN A 197 -9.71 -17.31 6.25
CA ASN A 197 -8.89 -16.24 6.81
C ASN A 197 -9.63 -14.90 6.73
N ILE A 198 -9.73 -14.19 7.84
CA ILE A 198 -10.33 -12.86 7.94
C ILE A 198 -9.25 -11.86 8.32
N SER A 199 -9.21 -10.72 7.64
CA SER A 199 -8.31 -9.62 8.00
C SER A 199 -8.72 -8.98 9.32
N GLY A 200 -7.74 -8.55 10.13
CA GLY A 200 -8.00 -7.81 11.37
C GLY A 200 -8.65 -6.44 11.18
N THR A 201 -8.78 -5.98 9.92
CA THR A 201 -9.46 -4.72 9.56
C THR A 201 -10.91 -4.93 9.11
N GLN A 202 -11.35 -6.17 9.00
CA GLN A 202 -12.76 -6.56 8.76
C GLN A 202 -13.52 -6.71 10.07
#